data_72e8b6e0cd020b367aed7906e60d9a68
#
_entry.id   72e8b6e0cd020b367aed7906e60d9a68
#
_cell.length_a   1.000
_cell.length_b   1.000
_cell.length_c   1.000
_cell.angle_alpha   90.00
_cell.angle_beta   90.00
_cell.angle_gamma   90.00
#
_symmetry.space_group_name_H-M   'P 1'
#
loop_
_entity.id
_entity.type
_entity.pdbx_description
1 polymer ?
#
loop_
_entity_poly.entity_id
_entity_poly.type
_entity_poly.pdbx_seq_one_letter_code
_entity_poly.pdbx_strand_id
1 'polypeptide(L)'
;LEEDGITEYPNGWKDWSDRVKELLLKNNIIIDIIFTNENQDVENYKENIKNDKYTFNRNLEIKTIDTSRSNFIISATEIRKNPYNNWFFIPRYVREFFVLKVLIIGSENSGKTNLTQKLANYYNTTYVKEYRKEYIREVLQNNVYNLQYDDYSQIVYRHNLEILNSLKTADKLLFIDTAFTSLQVFSILQT
;
A
#
# COMPACT_ATOMS: atom_id res chain seq x y z
N LEU A 1 -6.64 -2.30 9.21
CA LEU A 1 -6.59 -3.30 10.26
C LEU A 1 -5.55 -4.35 9.88
N GLU A 2 -4.52 -4.54 10.71
CA GLU A 2 -3.60 -5.67 10.55
C GLU A 2 -4.28 -6.92 11.11
N GLU A 3 -4.40 -7.95 10.29
CA GLU A 3 -5.04 -9.23 10.67
C GLU A 3 -4.01 -10.28 11.11
N ASP A 4 -2.74 -9.90 11.22
CA ASP A 4 -1.67 -10.79 11.68
C ASP A 4 -1.96 -11.32 13.09
N GLY A 5 -1.93 -12.64 13.24
CA GLY A 5 -2.22 -13.35 14.50
C GLY A 5 -3.70 -13.48 14.84
N ILE A 6 -4.63 -13.13 13.94
CA ILE A 6 -6.04 -13.50 14.06
C ILE A 6 -6.22 -14.93 13.52
N THR A 7 -6.99 -15.72 14.22
CA THR A 7 -7.40 -17.05 13.74
C THR A 7 -8.17 -16.92 12.43
N GLU A 8 -7.87 -17.80 11.46
CA GLU A 8 -8.56 -17.77 10.17
C GLU A 8 -10.08 -18.00 10.30
N TYR A 9 -10.82 -17.39 9.34
CA TYR A 9 -12.26 -17.61 9.21
C TYR A 9 -12.60 -19.11 9.14
N PRO A 10 -13.65 -19.59 9.82
CA PRO A 10 -14.67 -18.81 10.53
C PRO A 10 -14.39 -18.56 12.03
N ASN A 11 -13.28 -19.05 12.59
CA ASN A 11 -13.06 -19.09 14.03
C ASN A 11 -12.53 -17.77 14.63
N GLY A 12 -12.04 -16.84 13.79
CA GLY A 12 -11.41 -15.58 14.20
C GLY A 12 -12.38 -14.42 14.50
N TRP A 13 -13.69 -14.63 14.50
CA TRP A 13 -14.68 -13.55 14.64
C TRP A 13 -14.54 -12.72 15.91
N LYS A 14 -14.27 -13.37 17.03
CA LYS A 14 -14.10 -12.67 18.32
C LYS A 14 -12.88 -11.77 18.30
N ASP A 15 -11.72 -12.32 17.93
CA ASP A 15 -10.47 -11.57 17.90
C ASP A 15 -10.54 -10.41 16.90
N TRP A 16 -11.13 -10.66 15.73
CA TRP A 16 -11.36 -9.63 14.73
C TRP A 16 -12.27 -8.51 15.25
N SER A 17 -13.40 -8.86 15.86
CA SER A 17 -14.35 -7.89 16.39
C SER A 17 -13.77 -7.06 17.53
N ASP A 18 -12.95 -7.66 18.40
CA ASP A 18 -12.29 -6.97 19.50
C ASP A 18 -11.27 -5.95 18.96
N ARG A 19 -10.50 -6.28 17.93
CA ARG A 19 -9.60 -5.33 17.26
C ARG A 19 -10.35 -4.19 16.54
N VAL A 20 -11.49 -4.50 15.90
CA VAL A 20 -12.33 -3.46 15.29
C VAL A 20 -12.84 -2.48 16.35
N LYS A 21 -13.35 -2.99 17.47
CA LYS A 21 -13.81 -2.15 18.59
C LYS A 21 -12.71 -1.25 19.13
N GLU A 22 -11.52 -1.79 19.35
CA GLU A 22 -10.36 -1.04 19.81
C GLU A 22 -10.01 0.11 18.86
N LEU A 23 -9.99 -0.15 17.54
CA LEU A 23 -9.76 0.89 16.53
C LEU A 23 -10.85 1.96 16.52
N LEU A 24 -12.11 1.57 16.64
CA LEU A 24 -13.24 2.50 16.67
C LEU A 24 -13.17 3.39 17.92
N LEU A 25 -12.89 2.82 19.08
CA LEU A 25 -12.69 3.56 20.33
C LEU A 25 -11.53 4.56 20.22
N LYS A 26 -10.38 4.11 19.72
CA LYS A 26 -9.20 4.97 19.55
C LYS A 26 -9.47 6.18 18.67
N ASN A 27 -10.36 6.04 17.70
CA ASN A 27 -10.69 7.12 16.75
C ASN A 27 -12.01 7.84 17.07
N ASN A 28 -12.67 7.52 18.19
CA ASN A 28 -13.98 8.08 18.57
C ASN A 28 -15.05 7.91 17.49
N ILE A 29 -15.08 6.74 16.85
CA ILE A 29 -16.04 6.42 15.79
C ILE A 29 -17.16 5.56 16.37
N ILE A 30 -18.42 5.92 16.08
CA ILE A 30 -19.61 5.14 16.40
C ILE A 30 -20.23 4.67 15.08
N ILE A 31 -20.56 3.39 15.00
CA ILE A 31 -21.13 2.77 13.81
C ILE A 31 -22.66 2.65 13.96
N ASP A 32 -23.41 3.13 12.98
CA ASP A 32 -24.86 3.04 12.91
C ASP A 32 -25.35 1.88 12.04
N ILE A 33 -24.60 1.56 10.97
CA ILE A 33 -25.01 0.54 9.99
C ILE A 33 -23.79 -0.30 9.59
N ILE A 34 -24.00 -1.61 9.54
CA ILE A 34 -23.04 -2.56 8.94
C ILE A 34 -23.66 -3.13 7.66
N PHE A 35 -22.89 -3.14 6.59
CA PHE A 35 -23.25 -3.81 5.35
C PHE A 35 -22.43 -5.08 5.18
N THR A 36 -23.08 -6.18 4.83
CA THR A 36 -22.43 -7.44 4.47
C THR A 36 -23.11 -8.05 3.23
N ASN A 37 -22.37 -8.83 2.46
CA ASN A 37 -22.92 -9.62 1.36
C ASN A 37 -23.10 -11.12 1.72
N GLU A 38 -22.75 -11.50 2.94
CA GLU A 38 -22.85 -12.88 3.43
C GLU A 38 -23.93 -12.98 4.52
N ASN A 39 -24.98 -13.74 4.26
CA ASN A 39 -26.07 -13.91 5.23
C ASN A 39 -25.60 -14.54 6.55
N GLN A 40 -24.64 -15.46 6.48
CA GLN A 40 -24.07 -16.12 7.65
C GLN A 40 -23.33 -15.14 8.58
N ASP A 41 -22.80 -14.04 8.06
CA ASP A 41 -22.07 -13.07 8.85
C ASP A 41 -22.99 -12.20 9.71
N VAL A 42 -24.26 -12.09 9.35
CA VAL A 42 -25.23 -11.29 10.11
C VAL A 42 -25.34 -11.77 11.56
N GLU A 43 -25.38 -13.06 11.79
CA GLU A 43 -25.47 -13.62 13.14
C GLU A 43 -24.14 -13.42 13.88
N ASN A 44 -23.00 -13.61 13.23
CA ASN A 44 -21.69 -13.35 13.80
C ASN A 44 -21.54 -11.89 14.24
N TYR A 45 -21.98 -10.92 13.43
CA TYR A 45 -22.01 -9.52 13.81
C TYR A 45 -22.91 -9.26 15.03
N LYS A 46 -24.11 -9.86 15.06
CA LYS A 46 -25.01 -9.72 16.21
C LYS A 46 -24.39 -10.27 17.50
N GLU A 47 -23.79 -11.45 17.44
CA GLU A 47 -23.21 -12.12 18.61
C GLU A 47 -22.00 -11.34 19.16
N ASN A 48 -21.10 -10.93 18.30
CA ASN A 48 -19.83 -10.34 18.72
C ASN A 48 -19.87 -8.82 18.96
N ILE A 49 -20.89 -8.10 18.41
CA ILE A 49 -20.95 -6.64 18.42
C ILE A 49 -22.08 -6.09 19.28
N LYS A 50 -23.21 -6.79 19.39
CA LYS A 50 -24.46 -6.31 19.98
C LYS A 50 -24.35 -5.75 21.41
N ASN A 51 -23.34 -6.13 22.17
CA ASN A 51 -23.18 -5.72 23.56
C ASN A 51 -22.22 -4.55 23.77
N ASP A 52 -21.65 -4.00 22.71
CA ASP A 52 -20.71 -2.90 22.81
C ASP A 52 -21.44 -1.56 22.70
N LYS A 53 -21.53 -0.84 23.83
CA LYS A 53 -22.25 0.45 23.92
C LYS A 53 -21.42 1.65 23.46
N TYR A 54 -20.12 1.46 23.25
CA TYR A 54 -19.18 2.57 23.05
C TYR A 54 -18.82 2.80 21.59
N THR A 55 -18.88 1.76 20.78
CA THR A 55 -18.44 1.79 19.37
C THR A 55 -19.58 1.56 18.39
N PHE A 56 -20.72 1.01 18.84
CA PHE A 56 -21.89 0.76 18.01
C PHE A 56 -23.13 1.44 18.59
N ASN A 57 -23.96 2.00 17.72
CA ASN A 57 -25.21 2.60 18.15
C ASN A 57 -26.14 1.51 18.73
N ARG A 58 -26.97 1.89 19.72
CA ARG A 58 -28.00 0.99 20.30
C ARG A 58 -28.96 0.44 19.25
N ASN A 59 -29.19 1.19 18.17
CA ASN A 59 -30.04 0.83 17.04
C ASN A 59 -29.23 0.37 15.82
N LEU A 60 -28.05 -0.26 16.06
CA LEU A 60 -27.22 -0.77 14.99
C LEU A 60 -28.03 -1.62 14.00
N GLU A 61 -28.04 -1.21 12.76
CA GLU A 61 -28.65 -1.96 11.65
C GLU A 61 -27.58 -2.81 10.96
N ILE A 62 -27.92 -4.07 10.66
CA ILE A 62 -27.08 -4.94 9.83
C ILE A 62 -27.87 -5.25 8.57
N LYS A 63 -27.36 -4.80 7.42
CA LYS A 63 -28.02 -4.94 6.12
C LYS A 63 -27.21 -5.82 5.19
N THR A 64 -27.88 -6.79 4.60
CA THR A 64 -27.27 -7.61 3.54
C THR A 64 -27.47 -6.93 2.18
N ILE A 65 -26.39 -6.90 1.39
CA ILE A 65 -26.40 -6.29 0.06
C ILE A 65 -25.83 -7.29 -0.94
N ASP A 66 -26.53 -7.46 -2.07
CA ASP A 66 -26.08 -8.26 -3.21
C ASP A 66 -25.58 -9.68 -2.83
N THR A 67 -26.34 -10.36 -1.96
CA THR A 67 -26.03 -11.71 -1.48
C THR A 67 -25.87 -12.74 -2.59
N SER A 68 -26.57 -12.51 -3.72
CA SER A 68 -26.45 -13.33 -4.94
C SER A 68 -25.25 -12.93 -5.82
N ARG A 69 -24.54 -11.85 -5.46
CA ARG A 69 -23.46 -11.26 -6.25
C ARG A 69 -23.86 -10.96 -7.70
N SER A 70 -25.11 -10.52 -7.90
CA SER A 70 -25.63 -10.21 -9.23
C SER A 70 -25.14 -8.87 -9.77
N ASN A 71 -24.85 -7.91 -8.90
CA ASN A 71 -24.31 -6.60 -9.28
C ASN A 71 -22.77 -6.59 -9.30
N PHE A 72 -22.14 -7.28 -8.36
CA PHE A 72 -20.68 -7.41 -8.26
C PHE A 72 -20.28 -8.89 -8.24
N ILE A 73 -19.96 -9.42 -9.41
CA ILE A 73 -19.69 -10.86 -9.66
C ILE A 73 -18.32 -11.30 -9.11
N ILE A 74 -17.63 -10.44 -8.36
CA ILE A 74 -16.27 -10.69 -7.91
C ILE A 74 -16.17 -10.71 -6.37
N SER A 75 -15.31 -11.60 -5.86
CA SER A 75 -14.99 -11.67 -4.44
C SER A 75 -13.60 -11.09 -4.13
N ALA A 76 -13.37 -10.69 -2.88
CA ALA A 76 -12.04 -10.28 -2.42
C ALA A 76 -11.00 -11.39 -2.63
N THR A 77 -11.39 -12.66 -2.49
CA THR A 77 -10.53 -13.81 -2.76
C THR A 77 -10.12 -13.89 -4.22
N GLU A 78 -11.04 -13.66 -5.17
CA GLU A 78 -10.71 -13.62 -6.60
C GLU A 78 -9.80 -12.44 -6.95
N ILE A 79 -10.02 -11.28 -6.34
CA ILE A 79 -9.15 -10.11 -6.50
C ILE A 79 -7.74 -10.45 -6.01
N ARG A 80 -7.59 -11.03 -4.81
CA ARG A 80 -6.27 -11.39 -4.25
C ARG A 80 -5.54 -12.44 -5.07
N LYS A 81 -6.26 -13.41 -5.65
CA LYS A 81 -5.67 -14.42 -6.54
C LYS A 81 -5.11 -13.84 -7.83
N ASN A 82 -5.79 -12.85 -8.40
CA ASN A 82 -5.38 -12.22 -9.64
C ASN A 82 -5.69 -10.71 -9.66
N PRO A 83 -4.93 -9.90 -8.90
CA PRO A 83 -5.21 -8.47 -8.75
C PRO A 83 -5.06 -7.70 -10.08
N TYR A 84 -4.15 -8.10 -10.94
CA TYR A 84 -3.87 -7.37 -12.18
C TYR A 84 -4.97 -7.52 -13.24
N ASN A 85 -5.63 -8.67 -13.30
CA ASN A 85 -6.79 -8.86 -14.16
C ASN A 85 -8.05 -8.18 -13.57
N ASN A 86 -8.10 -8.10 -12.24
CA ASN A 86 -9.22 -7.56 -11.50
C ASN A 86 -8.97 -6.11 -11.01
N TRP A 87 -7.99 -5.42 -11.61
CA TRP A 87 -7.52 -4.10 -11.17
C TRP A 87 -8.61 -3.05 -11.04
N PHE A 88 -9.59 -3.07 -11.94
CA PHE A 88 -10.73 -2.14 -11.91
C PHE A 88 -11.55 -2.25 -10.63
N PHE A 89 -11.68 -3.46 -10.08
CA PHE A 89 -12.46 -3.72 -8.85
C PHE A 89 -11.69 -3.36 -7.57
N ILE A 90 -10.40 -3.07 -7.65
CA ILE A 90 -9.60 -2.66 -6.49
C ILE A 90 -9.82 -1.16 -6.25
N PRO A 91 -10.34 -0.75 -5.07
CA PRO A 91 -10.46 0.66 -4.73
C PRO A 91 -9.12 1.38 -4.83
N ARG A 92 -9.13 2.61 -5.35
CA ARG A 92 -7.91 3.38 -5.64
C ARG A 92 -6.92 3.43 -4.47
N TYR A 93 -7.44 3.62 -3.24
CA TYR A 93 -6.63 3.72 -2.03
C TYR A 93 -6.02 2.38 -1.56
N VAL A 94 -6.44 1.27 -2.15
CA VAL A 94 -5.92 -0.07 -1.84
C VAL A 94 -4.95 -0.54 -2.92
N ARG A 95 -4.95 0.09 -4.10
CA ARG A 95 -4.12 -0.30 -5.24
C ARG A 95 -2.62 -0.27 -4.94
N GLU A 96 -2.16 0.65 -4.12
CA GLU A 96 -0.75 0.79 -3.74
C GLU A 96 -0.16 -0.51 -3.14
N PHE A 97 -0.96 -1.33 -2.47
CA PHE A 97 -0.55 -2.63 -1.91
C PHE A 97 -0.34 -3.72 -2.97
N PHE A 98 -0.94 -3.55 -4.15
CA PHE A 98 -0.85 -4.50 -5.26
C PHE A 98 0.11 -4.05 -6.36
N VAL A 99 0.65 -2.82 -6.28
CA VAL A 99 1.60 -2.31 -7.26
C VAL A 99 2.89 -3.12 -7.22
N LEU A 100 3.27 -3.69 -8.37
CA LEU A 100 4.55 -4.38 -8.53
C LEU A 100 5.67 -3.34 -8.73
N LYS A 101 6.66 -3.36 -7.83
CA LYS A 101 7.84 -2.50 -7.92
C LYS A 101 8.88 -3.14 -8.81
N VAL A 102 9.27 -2.46 -9.88
CA VAL A 102 10.28 -2.90 -10.85
C VAL A 102 11.52 -2.04 -10.70
N LEU A 103 12.58 -2.63 -10.16
CA LEU A 103 13.86 -1.96 -9.97
C LEU A 103 14.72 -2.07 -11.23
N ILE A 104 15.22 -0.94 -11.72
CA ILE A 104 16.17 -0.89 -12.84
C ILE A 104 17.58 -0.69 -12.26
N ILE A 105 18.39 -1.71 -12.36
CA ILE A 105 19.75 -1.73 -11.81
C ILE A 105 20.80 -1.84 -12.94
N GLY A 106 22.01 -1.40 -12.69
CA GLY A 106 23.14 -1.45 -13.62
C GLY A 106 24.20 -0.39 -13.31
N SER A 107 25.34 -0.43 -14.03
CA SER A 107 26.45 0.51 -13.87
C SER A 107 26.03 1.96 -14.16
N GLU A 108 26.83 2.91 -13.69
CA GLU A 108 26.63 4.33 -14.06
C GLU A 108 26.69 4.49 -15.58
N ASN A 109 25.93 5.47 -16.09
CA ASN A 109 25.83 5.80 -17.52
C ASN A 109 25.32 4.66 -18.44
N SER A 110 24.80 3.56 -17.90
CA SER A 110 24.22 2.45 -18.68
C SER A 110 22.83 2.73 -19.29
N GLY A 111 22.28 3.93 -19.08
CA GLY A 111 20.98 4.33 -19.61
C GLY A 111 19.78 3.95 -18.75
N LYS A 112 19.97 3.53 -17.49
CA LYS A 112 18.90 3.15 -16.54
C LYS A 112 17.76 4.17 -16.48
N THR A 113 18.08 5.43 -16.24
CA THR A 113 17.10 6.51 -16.12
C THR A 113 16.23 6.63 -17.37
N ASN A 114 16.84 6.56 -18.56
CA ASN A 114 16.12 6.62 -19.82
C ASN A 114 15.21 5.39 -20.01
N LEU A 115 15.72 4.20 -19.68
CA LEU A 115 14.94 2.96 -19.75
C LEU A 115 13.76 3.01 -18.79
N THR A 116 13.97 3.44 -17.53
CA THR A 116 12.93 3.59 -16.50
C THR A 116 11.78 4.49 -17.00
N GLN A 117 12.11 5.65 -17.56
CA GLN A 117 11.13 6.57 -18.14
C GLN A 117 10.37 5.97 -19.32
N LYS A 118 11.09 5.33 -20.25
CA LYS A 118 10.46 4.70 -21.42
C LYS A 118 9.51 3.58 -21.03
N LEU A 119 9.89 2.75 -20.06
CA LEU A 119 9.04 1.69 -19.55
C LEU A 119 7.79 2.26 -18.85
N ALA A 120 7.95 3.27 -18.00
CA ALA A 120 6.82 3.91 -17.35
C ALA A 120 5.83 4.49 -18.37
N ASN A 121 6.32 5.17 -19.40
CA ASN A 121 5.49 5.70 -20.47
C ASN A 121 4.80 4.59 -21.28
N TYR A 122 5.54 3.52 -21.61
CA TYR A 122 4.99 2.39 -22.36
C TYR A 122 3.85 1.70 -21.61
N TYR A 123 3.99 1.50 -20.28
CA TYR A 123 2.98 0.88 -19.43
C TYR A 123 1.96 1.88 -18.86
N ASN A 124 2.02 3.15 -19.27
CA ASN A 124 1.14 4.22 -18.79
C ASN A 124 1.07 4.32 -17.26
N THR A 125 2.23 4.29 -16.63
CA THR A 125 2.38 4.37 -15.18
C THR A 125 3.44 5.38 -14.77
N THR A 126 3.67 5.52 -13.45
CA THR A 126 4.68 6.43 -12.91
C THR A 126 6.03 5.74 -12.71
N TYR A 127 7.06 6.55 -12.45
CA TYR A 127 8.40 6.08 -12.11
C TYR A 127 9.04 6.96 -11.04
N VAL A 128 10.05 6.44 -10.36
CA VAL A 128 10.86 7.13 -9.36
C VAL A 128 12.27 7.31 -9.91
N LYS A 129 12.76 8.55 -9.87
CA LYS A 129 14.14 8.89 -10.24
C LYS A 129 15.11 8.55 -9.12
N GLU A 130 16.38 8.39 -9.45
CA GLU A 130 17.46 8.28 -8.47
C GLU A 130 17.64 9.61 -7.72
N TYR A 131 17.24 9.65 -6.43
CA TYR A 131 17.25 10.88 -5.64
C TYR A 131 18.69 11.38 -5.36
N ARG A 132 19.72 10.51 -5.35
CA ARG A 132 21.14 10.92 -5.19
C ARG A 132 21.53 12.00 -6.20
N LYS A 133 21.14 11.86 -7.46
CA LYS A 133 21.44 12.85 -8.50
C LYS A 133 20.77 14.19 -8.23
N GLU A 134 19.55 14.16 -7.73
CA GLU A 134 18.79 15.33 -7.35
C GLU A 134 19.42 16.03 -6.14
N TYR A 135 19.82 15.27 -5.13
CA TYR A 135 20.53 15.77 -3.97
C TYR A 135 21.83 16.48 -4.34
N ILE A 136 22.67 15.87 -5.19
CA ILE A 136 23.92 16.50 -5.67
C ILE A 136 23.61 17.81 -6.41
N ARG A 137 22.56 17.83 -7.22
CA ARG A 137 22.18 19.03 -7.97
C ARG A 137 21.68 20.14 -7.07
N GLU A 138 20.79 19.86 -6.14
CA GLU A 138 20.04 20.87 -5.38
C GLU A 138 20.73 21.28 -4.08
N VAL A 139 21.33 20.32 -3.37
CA VAL A 139 21.98 20.57 -2.08
C VAL A 139 23.45 20.87 -2.23
N LEU A 140 24.15 20.11 -3.09
CA LEU A 140 25.58 20.23 -3.27
C LEU A 140 25.98 21.10 -4.49
N GLN A 141 25.00 21.80 -5.11
CA GLN A 141 25.23 22.72 -6.24
C GLN A 141 26.04 22.10 -7.39
N ASN A 142 25.73 20.84 -7.74
CA ASN A 142 26.41 20.00 -8.72
C ASN A 142 27.86 19.61 -8.35
N ASN A 143 28.31 19.82 -7.13
CA ASN A 143 29.63 19.39 -6.69
C ASN A 143 29.58 18.02 -6.01
N VAL A 144 29.84 16.96 -6.78
CA VAL A 144 29.85 15.57 -6.30
C VAL A 144 30.93 15.30 -5.25
N TYR A 145 32.00 16.08 -5.24
CA TYR A 145 33.11 15.91 -4.28
C TYR A 145 32.72 16.35 -2.85
N ASN A 146 31.63 17.10 -2.71
CA ASN A 146 31.11 17.50 -1.40
C ASN A 146 30.16 16.45 -0.80
N LEU A 147 29.84 15.37 -1.52
CA LEU A 147 29.00 14.31 -1.02
C LEU A 147 29.71 13.50 0.06
N GLN A 148 29.14 13.45 1.25
CA GLN A 148 29.69 12.76 2.42
C GLN A 148 28.90 11.50 2.74
N TYR A 149 29.49 10.58 3.50
CA TYR A 149 28.84 9.35 3.95
C TYR A 149 27.50 9.64 4.68
N ASP A 150 27.47 10.65 5.54
CA ASP A 150 26.29 11.02 6.33
C ASP A 150 25.11 11.51 5.47
N ASP A 151 25.36 12.04 4.28
CA ASP A 151 24.32 12.47 3.34
C ASP A 151 23.46 11.31 2.85
N TYR A 152 24.02 10.10 2.81
CA TYR A 152 23.29 8.93 2.30
C TYR A 152 22.07 8.56 3.15
N SER A 153 22.07 8.84 4.44
CA SER A 153 20.89 8.65 5.30
C SER A 153 19.72 9.50 4.82
N GLN A 154 19.97 10.75 4.48
CA GLN A 154 18.97 11.67 3.95
C GLN A 154 18.55 11.28 2.53
N ILE A 155 19.51 10.89 1.69
CA ILE A 155 19.23 10.44 0.31
C ILE A 155 18.31 9.22 0.32
N VAL A 156 18.62 8.21 1.13
CA VAL A 156 17.80 6.99 1.26
C VAL A 156 16.41 7.31 1.78
N TYR A 157 16.29 8.14 2.81
CA TYR A 157 15.00 8.56 3.36
C TYR A 157 14.14 9.26 2.31
N ARG A 158 14.69 10.22 1.57
CA ARG A 158 13.98 10.96 0.52
C ARG A 158 13.60 10.06 -0.65
N HIS A 159 14.51 9.19 -1.08
CA HIS A 159 14.22 8.21 -2.13
C HIS A 159 13.05 7.29 -1.74
N ASN A 160 13.00 6.84 -0.47
CA ASN A 160 11.87 6.05 0.03
C ASN A 160 10.54 6.85 0.03
N LEU A 161 10.57 8.11 0.44
CA LEU A 161 9.38 8.97 0.38
C LEU A 161 8.85 9.12 -1.05
N GLU A 162 9.73 9.29 -2.05
CA GLU A 162 9.34 9.34 -3.46
C GLU A 162 8.69 8.03 -3.92
N ILE A 163 9.23 6.88 -3.50
CA ILE A 163 8.61 5.57 -3.77
C ILE A 163 7.21 5.50 -3.17
N LEU A 164 7.04 5.81 -1.87
CA LEU A 164 5.76 5.75 -1.18
C LEU A 164 4.72 6.69 -1.81
N ASN A 165 5.12 7.90 -2.20
CA ASN A 165 4.22 8.84 -2.86
C ASN A 165 3.83 8.35 -4.27
N SER A 166 4.78 7.79 -5.01
CA SER A 166 4.54 7.29 -6.37
C SER A 166 3.65 6.06 -6.40
N LEU A 167 3.66 5.21 -5.36
CA LEU A 167 2.76 4.06 -5.23
C LEU A 167 1.28 4.47 -5.26
N LYS A 168 0.94 5.64 -4.71
CA LYS A 168 -0.45 6.15 -4.67
C LYS A 168 -1.02 6.46 -6.06
N THR A 169 -0.15 6.71 -7.03
CA THR A 169 -0.53 7.11 -8.40
C THR A 169 -0.15 6.08 -9.46
N ALA A 170 0.65 5.08 -9.10
CA ALA A 170 1.09 4.03 -10.01
C ALA A 170 -0.09 3.16 -10.50
N ASP A 171 -0.06 2.75 -11.77
CA ASP A 171 -1.01 1.81 -12.34
C ASP A 171 -0.34 0.43 -12.55
N LYS A 172 -0.64 -0.51 -11.66
CA LYS A 172 -0.13 -1.90 -11.64
C LYS A 172 1.37 -2.04 -11.43
N LEU A 173 2.18 -1.19 -12.06
CA LEU A 173 3.65 -1.21 -12.03
C LEU A 173 4.19 0.13 -11.54
N LEU A 174 5.28 0.10 -10.78
CA LEU A 174 6.09 1.25 -10.45
C LEU A 174 7.53 0.97 -10.86
N PHE A 175 8.07 1.75 -11.79
CA PHE A 175 9.47 1.63 -12.20
C PHE A 175 10.34 2.53 -11.31
N ILE A 176 11.43 1.98 -10.78
CA ILE A 176 12.32 2.67 -9.85
C ILE A 176 13.74 2.67 -10.43
N ASP A 177 14.28 3.87 -10.66
CA ASP A 177 15.66 4.06 -11.09
C ASP A 177 16.56 3.96 -9.87
N THR A 178 17.39 2.93 -9.84
CA THR A 178 18.34 2.61 -8.77
C THR A 178 17.71 1.98 -7.52
N ALA A 179 18.33 0.93 -7.03
CA ALA A 179 17.96 0.22 -5.81
C ALA A 179 18.67 0.80 -4.58
N PHE A 180 18.10 0.61 -3.39
CA PHE A 180 18.75 0.95 -2.12
C PHE A 180 20.12 0.29 -1.93
N THR A 181 20.28 -0.94 -2.42
CA THR A 181 21.58 -1.65 -2.42
C THR A 181 22.65 -0.90 -3.22
N SER A 182 22.29 -0.24 -4.32
CA SER A 182 23.22 0.59 -5.08
C SER A 182 23.63 1.84 -4.30
N LEU A 183 22.69 2.48 -3.59
CA LEU A 183 22.98 3.61 -2.71
C LEU A 183 23.90 3.20 -1.56
N GLN A 184 23.70 2.01 -1.00
CA GLN A 184 24.58 1.45 0.04
C GLN A 184 25.99 1.20 -0.49
N VAL A 185 26.13 0.62 -1.68
CA VAL A 185 27.44 0.43 -2.31
C VAL A 185 28.15 1.78 -2.54
N PHE A 186 27.44 2.78 -3.04
CA PHE A 186 28.01 4.12 -3.23
C PHE A 186 28.46 4.75 -1.91
N SER A 187 27.71 4.58 -0.82
CA SER A 187 28.11 5.11 0.49
C SER A 187 29.40 4.49 1.01
N ILE A 188 29.61 3.19 0.78
CA ILE A 188 30.83 2.48 1.18
C ILE A 188 32.06 2.93 0.35
N LEU A 189 31.86 3.21 -0.94
CA LEU A 189 32.94 3.62 -1.83
C LEU A 189 33.45 5.06 -1.59
N GLN A 190 32.71 5.84 -0.79
CA GLN A 190 33.08 7.22 -0.42
C GLN A 190 33.69 7.35 0.96
N THR A 191 33.88 6.24 1.68
CA THR A 191 34.69 6.18 2.91
C THR A 191 36.15 5.90 2.60
#